data_2358f4cef0f9c5f69cad7499a8c32f9d
#
_entry.id   2358f4cef0f9c5f69cad7499a8c32f9d
#
_cell.length_a   1.000
_cell.length_b   1.000
_cell.length_c   1.000
_cell.angle_alpha   90.00
_cell.angle_beta   90.00
_cell.angle_gamma   90.00
#
_symmetry.space_group_name_H-M   'P 1'
#
loop_
_entity.id
_entity.type
_entity.pdbx_description
1 polymer ?
#
loop_
_entity_poly.entity_id
_entity_poly.type
_entity_poly.pdbx_seq_one_letter_code
_entity_poly.pdbx_strand_id
1 'polypeptide(L)'
;MNTNEQKFESLAVTQVEVSVFQQGAYLGKLRGFATIILNGQLQIRGLRIMDSENGLYVGYPTDPYCREDFQHMVLPMTRELREHIENCVLEKYQQAIG
;
A
#
# COMPACT_ATOMS: atom_id res chain seq x y z
N MET A 1 -1.61 -7.25 31.80
CA MET A 1 -0.90 -7.57 30.60
C MET A 1 -1.77 -8.17 29.54
N ASN A 2 -1.57 -7.78 28.34
CA ASN A 2 -2.41 -8.22 27.24
C ASN A 2 -1.79 -9.41 26.53
N THR A 3 -2.46 -10.56 26.56
CA THR A 3 -1.95 -11.76 25.91
C THR A 3 -2.30 -11.84 24.44
N ASN A 4 -3.15 -10.93 23.93
CA ASN A 4 -3.56 -10.96 22.54
C ASN A 4 -2.43 -10.66 21.59
N GLU A 5 -1.43 -9.94 22.05
CA GLU A 5 -0.29 -9.56 21.24
C GLU A 5 0.45 -10.74 20.66
N GLN A 6 0.41 -11.86 21.36
CA GLN A 6 1.18 -13.02 20.97
C GLN A 6 0.59 -13.79 19.79
N LYS A 7 -0.66 -13.48 19.43
CA LYS A 7 -1.32 -14.17 18.33
C LYS A 7 -0.93 -13.65 16.97
N PHE A 8 -0.42 -12.44 16.90
CA PHE A 8 -0.15 -11.79 15.63
C PHE A 8 1.30 -11.33 15.59
N GLU A 9 2.19 -12.29 15.47
CA GLU A 9 3.63 -12.01 15.47
C GLU A 9 4.08 -11.34 14.18
N SER A 10 3.34 -11.54 13.11
CA SER A 10 3.68 -10.94 11.84
C SER A 10 2.42 -10.60 11.05
N LEU A 11 2.59 -9.65 10.15
CA LEU A 11 1.56 -9.28 9.21
C LEU A 11 1.99 -9.71 7.82
N ALA A 12 1.09 -10.38 7.12
CA ALA A 12 1.37 -10.80 5.76
C ALA A 12 0.24 -10.36 4.85
N VAL A 13 0.61 -9.88 3.67
CA VAL A 13 -0.37 -9.57 2.63
C VAL A 13 -0.88 -10.87 2.06
N THR A 14 -2.19 -11.10 2.20
CA THR A 14 -2.82 -12.33 1.71
C THR A 14 -3.62 -12.12 0.44
N GLN A 15 -3.93 -10.87 0.12
CA GLN A 15 -4.65 -10.56 -1.12
C GLN A 15 -4.31 -9.14 -1.55
N VAL A 16 -4.19 -8.94 -2.86
CA VAL A 16 -3.95 -7.62 -3.45
C VAL A 16 -4.89 -7.44 -4.63
N GLU A 17 -5.55 -6.30 -4.68
CA GLU A 17 -6.29 -5.88 -5.85
C GLU A 17 -5.75 -4.54 -6.31
N VAL A 18 -5.58 -4.37 -7.61
CA VAL A 18 -5.08 -3.11 -8.17
C VAL A 18 -6.08 -2.57 -9.19
N SER A 19 -6.18 -1.25 -9.21
CA SER A 19 -6.95 -0.51 -10.20
C SER A 19 -5.94 0.35 -10.95
N VAL A 20 -5.67 -0.01 -12.20
CA VAL A 20 -4.59 0.57 -12.98
C VAL A 20 -5.14 1.63 -13.91
N PHE A 21 -4.51 2.80 -13.94
CA PHE A 21 -4.85 3.83 -14.92
C PHE A 21 -4.30 3.43 -16.27
N GLN A 22 -5.07 3.71 -17.31
CA GLN A 22 -4.58 3.51 -18.67
C GLN A 22 -3.54 4.56 -19.00
N GLN A 23 -2.61 4.19 -19.85
CA GLN A 23 -1.61 5.12 -20.34
C GLN A 23 -2.34 6.31 -21.01
N GLY A 24 -1.93 7.51 -20.64
CA GLY A 24 -2.58 8.73 -21.09
C GLY A 24 -3.60 9.28 -20.12
N ALA A 25 -4.03 8.48 -19.14
CA ALA A 25 -4.95 8.92 -18.09
C ALA A 25 -4.23 9.11 -16.76
N TYR A 26 -2.90 9.15 -16.78
CA TYR A 26 -2.11 9.31 -15.58
C TYR A 26 -2.31 10.70 -14.95
N LEU A 27 -2.35 10.73 -13.63
CA LEU A 27 -2.45 11.97 -12.87
C LEU A 27 -1.10 12.24 -12.21
N GLY A 28 -0.24 12.97 -12.91
CA GLY A 28 1.10 13.21 -12.44
C GLY A 28 1.87 11.90 -12.28
N LYS A 29 2.33 11.63 -11.07
CA LYS A 29 3.06 10.40 -10.77
C LYS A 29 2.16 9.23 -10.43
N LEU A 30 0.87 9.46 -10.27
CA LEU A 30 -0.08 8.44 -9.85
C LEU A 30 -0.39 7.52 -11.01
N ARG A 31 -0.24 6.21 -10.79
CA ARG A 31 -0.45 5.19 -11.83
C ARG A 31 -1.62 4.28 -11.53
N GLY A 32 -2.12 4.31 -10.30
CA GLY A 32 -3.24 3.49 -9.92
C GLY A 32 -3.41 3.43 -8.42
N PHE A 33 -4.37 2.61 -8.00
CA PHE A 33 -4.65 2.41 -6.58
C PHE A 33 -4.58 0.92 -6.28
N ALA A 34 -4.37 0.62 -5.00
CA ALA A 34 -4.33 -0.76 -4.54
C ALA A 34 -5.11 -0.91 -3.26
N THR A 35 -5.65 -2.10 -3.09
CA THR A 35 -6.29 -2.56 -1.86
C THR A 35 -5.59 -3.83 -1.44
N ILE A 36 -5.25 -3.94 -0.18
CA ILE A 36 -4.62 -5.16 0.34
C ILE A 36 -5.44 -5.72 1.49
N ILE A 37 -5.29 -7.02 1.71
CA ILE A 37 -5.82 -7.68 2.89
C ILE A 37 -4.64 -8.29 3.62
N LEU A 38 -4.57 -8.01 4.91
CA LEU A 38 -3.52 -8.53 5.79
C LEU A 38 -4.07 -9.69 6.60
N ASN A 39 -3.37 -10.81 6.58
CA ASN A 39 -3.72 -12.00 7.36
C ASN A 39 -5.15 -12.48 7.13
N GLY A 40 -5.72 -12.19 5.95
CA GLY A 40 -7.09 -12.54 5.66
C GLY A 40 -8.12 -11.85 6.54
N GLN A 41 -7.73 -10.81 7.28
CA GLN A 41 -8.59 -10.23 8.31
C GLN A 41 -8.74 -8.72 8.24
N LEU A 42 -7.76 -8.01 7.70
CA LEU A 42 -7.80 -6.56 7.69
C LEU A 42 -7.63 -6.05 6.27
N GLN A 43 -8.61 -5.29 5.81
CA GLN A 43 -8.54 -4.67 4.50
C GLN A 43 -8.05 -3.23 4.62
N ILE A 44 -7.11 -2.86 3.77
CA ILE A 44 -6.62 -1.49 3.67
C ILE A 44 -6.78 -1.05 2.24
N ARG A 45 -7.52 0.04 2.03
CA ARG A 45 -7.78 0.61 0.72
C ARG A 45 -7.07 1.93 0.57
N GLY A 46 -6.98 2.37 -0.68
CA GLY A 46 -6.44 3.69 -0.95
C GLY A 46 -4.92 3.76 -0.97
N LEU A 47 -4.25 2.63 -1.08
CA LEU A 47 -2.83 2.65 -1.36
C LEU A 47 -2.63 3.17 -2.79
N ARG A 48 -1.60 3.98 -2.98
CA ARG A 48 -1.32 4.59 -4.28
C ARG A 48 -0.10 3.96 -4.90
N ILE A 49 -0.21 3.68 -6.19
CA ILE A 49 0.93 3.19 -6.97
C ILE A 49 1.51 4.40 -7.68
N MET A 50 2.72 4.77 -7.30
CA MET A 50 3.38 5.98 -7.75
C MET A 50 4.60 5.64 -8.58
N ASP A 51 4.87 6.47 -9.58
CA ASP A 51 6.04 6.33 -10.42
C ASP A 51 6.94 7.56 -10.24
N SER A 52 8.17 7.32 -9.88
CA SER A 52 9.15 8.39 -9.69
C SER A 52 10.41 8.10 -10.49
N GLU A 53 11.34 9.04 -10.47
CA GLU A 53 12.62 8.85 -11.14
C GLU A 53 13.37 7.64 -10.63
N ASN A 54 13.12 7.26 -9.38
CA ASN A 54 13.79 6.11 -8.75
C ASN A 54 12.98 4.83 -8.91
N GLY A 55 11.87 4.86 -9.63
CA GLY A 55 11.05 3.71 -9.88
C GLY A 55 9.70 3.79 -9.20
N LEU A 56 9.00 2.67 -9.23
CA LEU A 56 7.67 2.57 -8.63
C LEU A 56 7.75 2.44 -7.12
N TYR A 57 6.81 3.05 -6.44
CA TYR A 57 6.68 2.89 -5.00
C TYR A 57 5.22 2.98 -4.59
N VAL A 58 4.94 2.58 -3.35
CA VAL A 58 3.58 2.60 -2.80
C VAL A 58 3.46 3.78 -1.84
N GLY A 59 2.42 4.59 -2.07
CA GLY A 59 2.05 5.66 -1.16
C GLY A 59 0.92 5.21 -0.24
N TYR A 60 0.97 5.64 1.00
CA TYR A 60 0.00 5.23 2.01
C TYR A 60 -1.00 6.35 2.27
N PRO A 61 -2.25 6.01 2.65
CA PRO A 61 -3.28 7.03 2.86
C PRO A 61 -2.88 8.03 3.94
N THR A 62 -3.17 9.30 3.67
CA THR A 62 -2.93 10.38 4.62
C THR A 62 -4.26 10.90 5.15
N ASP A 63 -4.22 11.51 6.32
CA ASP A 63 -5.39 12.12 6.91
C ASP A 63 -5.67 13.46 6.20
N PRO A 64 -6.80 13.60 5.50
CA PRO A 64 -7.09 14.83 4.78
C PRO A 64 -7.37 16.02 5.69
N TYR A 65 -7.63 15.77 6.97
CA TYR A 65 -7.90 16.83 7.92
C TYR A 65 -6.68 17.28 8.70
N CYS A 66 -5.57 16.56 8.56
CA CYS A 66 -4.32 16.91 9.24
C CYS A 66 -3.43 17.68 8.27
N ARG A 67 -3.52 19.02 8.33
CA ARG A 67 -2.86 19.85 7.33
C ARG A 67 -1.39 20.10 7.62
N GLU A 68 -1.02 20.10 8.89
CA GLU A 68 0.32 20.53 9.26
C GLU A 68 1.36 19.45 9.10
N ASP A 69 1.01 18.21 9.41
CA ASP A 69 1.99 17.14 9.51
C ASP A 69 1.88 16.10 8.40
N PHE A 70 0.88 16.21 7.53
CA PHE A 70 0.63 15.21 6.48
C PHE A 70 0.69 13.80 7.04
N GLN A 71 0.08 13.62 8.21
CA GLN A 71 0.15 12.34 8.89
C GLN A 71 -0.58 11.26 8.09
N HIS A 72 0.03 10.10 8.03
CA HIS A 72 -0.58 8.97 7.38
C HIS A 72 -1.62 8.34 8.28
N MET A 73 -2.75 7.96 7.71
CA MET A 73 -3.76 7.19 8.43
C MET A 73 -3.30 5.75 8.63
N VAL A 74 -2.51 5.26 7.69
CA VAL A 74 -1.95 3.92 7.71
C VAL A 74 -0.50 4.04 7.31
N LEU A 75 0.39 3.41 8.05
CA LEU A 75 1.80 3.47 7.76
C LEU A 75 2.50 2.24 8.34
N PRO A 76 3.21 1.47 7.51
CA PRO A 76 4.02 0.40 8.06
C PRO A 76 5.19 1.00 8.85
N MET A 77 5.39 0.47 10.04
CA MET A 77 6.37 1.04 10.96
C MET A 77 7.73 0.36 10.87
N THR A 78 7.84 -0.74 10.16
CA THR A 78 9.11 -1.41 9.96
C THR A 78 9.45 -1.44 8.49
N ARG A 79 10.76 -1.49 8.20
CA ARG A 79 11.23 -1.61 6.82
C ARG A 79 10.75 -2.93 6.22
N GLU A 80 10.81 -3.99 7.00
CA GLU A 80 10.43 -5.31 6.52
C GLU A 80 8.99 -5.36 6.06
N LEU A 81 8.09 -4.79 6.85
CA LEU A 81 6.69 -4.77 6.47
C LEU A 81 6.46 -3.88 5.26
N ARG A 82 7.12 -2.72 5.21
CA ARG A 82 6.99 -1.81 4.07
C ARG A 82 7.44 -2.50 2.78
N GLU A 83 8.60 -3.15 2.81
CA GLU A 83 9.10 -3.82 1.62
C GLU A 83 8.19 -4.97 1.21
N HIS A 84 7.68 -5.71 2.18
CA HIS A 84 6.76 -6.78 1.90
C HIS A 84 5.49 -6.28 1.19
N ILE A 85 4.89 -5.21 1.72
CA ILE A 85 3.70 -4.63 1.11
C ILE A 85 4.01 -4.11 -0.29
N GLU A 86 5.11 -3.38 -0.45
CA GLU A 86 5.48 -2.84 -1.76
C GLU A 86 5.71 -3.96 -2.77
N ASN A 87 6.43 -4.99 -2.37
CA ASN A 87 6.70 -6.10 -3.29
C ASN A 87 5.41 -6.76 -3.75
N CYS A 88 4.49 -6.99 -2.83
CA CYS A 88 3.21 -7.62 -3.16
C CYS A 88 2.37 -6.74 -4.08
N VAL A 89 2.28 -5.46 -3.77
CA VAL A 89 1.46 -4.52 -4.55
C VAL A 89 2.07 -4.31 -5.94
N LEU A 90 3.37 -4.07 -6.00
CA LEU A 90 4.02 -3.76 -7.28
C LEU A 90 4.10 -5.00 -8.17
N GLU A 91 4.24 -6.18 -7.60
CA GLU A 91 4.17 -7.41 -8.39
C GLU A 91 2.80 -7.56 -9.04
N LYS A 92 1.75 -7.30 -8.27
CA LYS A 92 0.38 -7.37 -8.81
C LYS A 92 0.17 -6.31 -9.90
N TYR A 93 0.71 -5.12 -9.68
CA TYR A 93 0.64 -4.05 -10.66
C TYR A 93 1.32 -4.45 -11.97
N GLN A 94 2.52 -5.03 -11.88
CA GLN A 94 3.24 -5.46 -13.08
C GLN A 94 2.47 -6.53 -13.84
N GLN A 95 1.83 -7.43 -13.13
CA GLN A 95 0.99 -8.45 -13.77
C GLN A 95 -0.20 -7.81 -14.49
N ALA A 96 -0.76 -6.76 -13.90
CA ALA A 96 -1.94 -6.10 -14.47
C ALA A 96 -1.62 -5.31 -15.73
N ILE A 97 -0.44 -4.73 -15.82
CA ILE A 97 -0.04 -3.93 -16.99
C ILE A 97 0.76 -4.71 -18.00
N GLY A 98 1.31 -5.82 -17.59
CA GLY A 98 2.12 -6.66 -18.47
C GLY A 98 1.30 -7.60 -19.28
#